data_45c9b82e100a3e3af2c21b4e68cee31a
#
_entry.id   45c9b82e100a3e3af2c21b4e68cee31a
#
_cell.length_a   1.000
_cell.length_b   1.000
_cell.length_c   1.000
_cell.angle_alpha   90.00
_cell.angle_beta   90.00
_cell.angle_gamma   90.00
#
_symmetry.space_group_name_H-M   'P 1'
#
loop_
_entity.id
_entity.type
_entity.pdbx_description
1 polymer ?
#
loop_
_entity_poly.entity_id
_entity_poly.type
_entity_poly.pdbx_seq_one_letter_code
_entity_poly.pdbx_strand_id
1 'polypeptide(L)'
;MQKIIMIISLCLLFISCTKEKTDYEAEIGTEEPEKLEFKEAYSFEKNGYKVSVEALNGTLTKGYNELRIRVFNKQSNAEVNAASLGFLPIMTGVEGKQVSCPHRYQLTYNSAEKFYAAFAVFTELSSNENKWDLYIRMNVGMQELLIKEPITVKEQTNKNLNMVSFFGNDNEQYFIALLGPRSPKVAENNLLAAVYKYNKPLAPSKTEFPDPSQFNYSEVKGFTLKLDPRMPEPSMGNHSSPNNKDLVQGEDGFYHGVVNYTMTGNWTLNFIFMNQNGKILKGTEVPKDFTPGVEGKKSELFIDILF
;
A
#
# COMPACT_ATOMS: atom_id res chain seq x y z
N MET A 1 29.99 -23.80 70.85
CA MET A 1 30.21 -23.95 69.43
C MET A 1 28.97 -24.34 68.62
N GLN A 2 28.09 -25.21 69.14
CA GLN A 2 26.88 -25.69 68.40
C GLN A 2 25.82 -24.60 68.13
N LYS A 3 25.67 -23.58 68.98
CA LYS A 3 24.70 -22.50 68.80
C LYS A 3 25.16 -21.44 67.77
N ILE A 4 26.44 -21.29 67.51
CA ILE A 4 26.97 -20.36 66.51
C ILE A 4 26.85 -20.93 65.08
N ILE A 5 27.03 -22.26 64.96
CA ILE A 5 26.84 -22.97 63.68
C ILE A 5 25.38 -22.92 63.19
N MET A 6 24.42 -22.94 64.14
CA MET A 6 22.97 -22.87 63.78
C MET A 6 22.53 -21.49 63.28
N ILE A 7 23.16 -20.42 63.78
CA ILE A 7 22.85 -19.04 63.33
C ILE A 7 23.47 -18.78 61.95
N ILE A 8 24.64 -19.31 61.65
CA ILE A 8 25.29 -19.18 60.31
C ILE A 8 24.52 -19.99 59.24
N SER A 9 23.93 -21.12 59.61
CA SER A 9 23.08 -21.93 58.68
C SER A 9 21.78 -21.24 58.33
N LEU A 10 21.21 -20.38 59.19
CA LEU A 10 19.96 -19.69 58.97
C LEU A 10 20.12 -18.41 58.12
N CYS A 11 21.31 -17.85 58.05
CA CYS A 11 21.59 -16.68 57.20
C CYS A 11 21.85 -17.01 55.72
N LEU A 12 22.00 -18.30 55.36
CA LEU A 12 22.25 -18.73 53.96
C LEU A 12 20.96 -19.04 53.16
N LEU A 13 19.80 -18.88 53.77
CA LEU A 13 18.50 -19.16 53.09
C LEU A 13 17.82 -17.91 52.50
N PHE A 14 18.41 -16.73 52.55
CA PHE A 14 17.85 -15.50 51.99
C PHE A 14 18.62 -14.97 50.78
N ILE A 15 19.36 -15.82 50.03
CA ILE A 15 19.74 -15.50 48.68
C ILE A 15 18.57 -15.86 47.77
N SER A 16 17.48 -15.10 47.93
CA SER A 16 16.42 -15.04 46.91
C SER A 16 17.06 -14.42 45.68
N CYS A 17 17.23 -15.21 44.63
CA CYS A 17 17.41 -14.68 43.28
C CYS A 17 16.23 -13.76 43.00
N THR A 18 16.41 -12.47 43.17
CA THR A 18 15.63 -11.50 42.43
C THR A 18 16.03 -11.70 40.98
N LYS A 19 15.20 -12.45 40.22
CA LYS A 19 15.22 -12.29 38.77
C LYS A 19 15.09 -10.80 38.53
N GLU A 20 16.11 -10.20 37.94
CA GLU A 20 15.98 -8.86 37.39
C GLU A 20 14.70 -8.88 36.56
N LYS A 21 13.73 -8.04 36.95
CA LYS A 21 12.59 -7.79 36.07
C LYS A 21 13.20 -7.24 34.79
N THR A 22 13.15 -8.06 33.75
CA THR A 22 13.47 -7.56 32.41
C THR A 22 12.58 -6.36 32.20
N ASP A 23 13.21 -5.19 32.04
CA ASP A 23 12.49 -3.96 31.79
C ASP A 23 12.07 -3.99 30.33
N TYR A 24 10.88 -4.55 30.07
CA TYR A 24 10.32 -4.64 28.74
C TYR A 24 10.08 -3.26 28.10
N GLU A 25 10.05 -2.18 28.88
CA GLU A 25 9.98 -0.82 28.36
C GLU A 25 11.33 -0.36 27.81
N ALA A 26 12.45 -0.90 28.31
CA ALA A 26 13.78 -0.62 27.77
C ALA A 26 14.12 -1.47 26.54
N GLU A 27 13.47 -2.63 26.35
CA GLU A 27 13.59 -3.47 25.14
C GLU A 27 12.70 -2.99 23.99
N ILE A 28 11.69 -2.18 24.25
CA ILE A 28 11.04 -1.40 23.21
C ILE A 28 12.03 -0.31 22.84
N GLY A 29 13.03 -0.70 22.04
CA GLY A 29 13.91 0.25 21.42
C GLY A 29 13.04 1.35 20.83
N THR A 30 13.31 2.58 21.17
CA THR A 30 12.78 3.73 20.45
C THR A 30 13.32 3.63 19.03
N GLU A 31 12.68 2.77 18.20
CA GLU A 31 12.82 2.87 16.76
C GLU A 31 12.36 4.29 16.45
N GLU A 32 13.31 5.16 16.13
CA GLU A 32 12.96 6.47 15.59
C GLU A 32 11.97 6.21 14.45
N PRO A 33 10.82 6.90 14.42
CA PRO A 33 9.84 6.67 13.38
C PRO A 33 10.55 6.84 12.04
N GLU A 34 10.49 5.82 11.18
CA GLU A 34 11.14 5.82 9.88
C GLU A 34 10.78 7.12 9.15
N LYS A 35 11.79 7.96 8.92
CA LYS A 35 11.60 9.24 8.24
C LYS A 35 11.28 8.96 6.78
N LEU A 36 10.00 8.98 6.44
CA LEU A 36 9.54 8.78 5.09
C LEU A 36 9.92 9.99 4.23
N GLU A 37 10.91 9.82 3.37
CA GLU A 37 11.39 10.85 2.46
C GLU A 37 11.22 10.42 1.01
N PHE A 38 10.84 11.37 0.15
CA PHE A 38 10.91 11.15 -1.29
C PHE A 38 12.37 11.12 -1.72
N LYS A 39 12.74 10.02 -2.38
CA LYS A 39 14.08 9.81 -2.95
C LYS A 39 13.94 9.34 -4.40
N GLU A 40 14.93 9.63 -5.23
CA GLU A 40 14.97 9.14 -6.60
C GLU A 40 14.96 7.61 -6.59
N ALA A 41 13.87 7.03 -7.13
CA ALA A 41 13.73 5.60 -7.38
C ALA A 41 14.30 5.24 -8.75
N TYR A 42 14.04 6.09 -9.76
CA TYR A 42 14.50 5.92 -11.13
C TYR A 42 14.86 7.25 -11.75
N SER A 43 15.79 7.21 -12.70
CA SER A 43 16.15 8.36 -13.50
C SER A 43 16.44 7.92 -14.93
N PHE A 44 15.86 8.65 -15.88
CA PHE A 44 15.91 8.34 -17.30
C PHE A 44 16.42 9.56 -18.05
N GLU A 45 17.20 9.31 -19.11
CA GLU A 45 17.77 10.38 -19.91
C GLU A 45 17.39 10.22 -21.38
N LYS A 46 16.87 11.28 -21.99
CA LYS A 46 16.54 11.31 -23.41
C LYS A 46 16.61 12.71 -23.98
N ASN A 47 17.28 12.85 -25.15
CA ASN A 47 17.35 14.08 -25.93
C ASN A 47 17.75 15.33 -25.11
N GLY A 48 18.72 15.18 -24.20
CA GLY A 48 19.20 16.30 -23.38
C GLY A 48 18.35 16.61 -22.14
N TYR A 49 17.36 15.77 -21.82
CA TYR A 49 16.56 15.88 -20.62
C TYR A 49 16.80 14.66 -19.71
N LYS A 50 16.76 14.90 -18.39
CA LYS A 50 16.70 13.90 -17.35
C LYS A 50 15.31 13.95 -16.73
N VAL A 51 14.65 12.79 -16.62
CA VAL A 51 13.41 12.61 -15.88
C VAL A 51 13.73 11.82 -14.63
N SER A 52 13.45 12.38 -13.46
CA SER A 52 13.59 11.74 -12.16
C SER A 52 12.22 11.32 -11.65
N VAL A 53 12.07 10.08 -11.26
CA VAL A 53 10.88 9.52 -10.59
C VAL A 53 11.24 9.27 -9.13
N GLU A 54 10.65 10.06 -8.25
CA GLU A 54 10.85 9.96 -6.81
C GLU A 54 9.68 9.18 -6.17
N ALA A 55 10.01 8.29 -5.26
CA ALA A 55 9.05 7.53 -4.44
C ALA A 55 9.48 7.60 -2.97
N LEU A 56 8.59 7.23 -2.08
CA LEU A 56 8.93 7.13 -0.65
C LEU A 56 10.08 6.12 -0.48
N ASN A 57 11.14 6.57 0.21
CA ASN A 57 12.38 5.82 0.43
C ASN A 57 13.05 5.30 -0.85
N GLY A 58 12.74 5.89 -2.02
CA GLY A 58 13.36 5.53 -3.31
C GLY A 58 12.97 4.15 -3.84
N THR A 59 11.82 3.61 -3.44
CA THR A 59 11.41 2.25 -3.84
C THR A 59 9.95 2.23 -4.27
N LEU A 60 9.68 1.54 -5.40
CA LEU A 60 8.32 1.21 -5.81
C LEU A 60 7.91 -0.12 -5.20
N THR A 61 6.74 -0.15 -4.58
CA THR A 61 6.22 -1.35 -3.91
C THR A 61 4.85 -1.73 -4.43
N LYS A 62 4.46 -3.00 -4.29
CA LYS A 62 3.08 -3.43 -4.50
C LYS A 62 2.15 -2.65 -3.59
N GLY A 63 0.99 -2.21 -4.11
CA GLY A 63 0.07 -1.31 -3.43
C GLY A 63 0.18 0.14 -3.90
N TYR A 64 -0.31 1.07 -3.11
CA TYR A 64 -0.34 2.49 -3.45
C TYR A 64 1.03 3.15 -3.28
N ASN A 65 1.49 3.81 -4.33
CA ASN A 65 2.72 4.61 -4.35
C ASN A 65 2.39 6.05 -4.70
N GLU A 66 2.67 6.97 -3.80
CA GLU A 66 2.73 8.39 -4.08
C GLU A 66 4.07 8.69 -4.77
N LEU A 67 4.02 9.42 -5.87
CA LEU A 67 5.18 9.66 -6.72
C LEU A 67 5.33 11.15 -7.03
N ARG A 68 6.58 11.58 -7.19
CA ARG A 68 6.95 12.90 -7.69
C ARG A 68 7.80 12.73 -8.93
N ILE A 69 7.45 13.43 -10.00
CA ILE A 69 8.23 13.39 -11.23
C ILE A 69 8.81 14.78 -11.48
N ARG A 70 10.13 14.83 -11.67
CA ARG A 70 10.86 16.06 -11.99
C ARG A 70 11.54 15.91 -13.35
N VAL A 71 11.59 17.00 -14.10
CA VAL A 71 12.26 17.06 -15.40
C VAL A 71 13.36 18.10 -15.33
N PHE A 72 14.54 17.74 -15.78
CA PHE A 72 15.71 18.63 -15.80
C PHE A 72 16.31 18.70 -17.21
N ASN A 73 16.77 19.87 -17.60
CA ASN A 73 17.66 20.02 -18.73
C ASN A 73 19.08 19.58 -18.31
N LYS A 74 19.66 18.60 -19.00
CA LYS A 74 20.97 18.03 -18.63
C LYS A 74 22.13 19.02 -18.73
N GLN A 75 22.07 19.95 -19.68
CA GLN A 75 23.16 20.89 -19.92
C GLN A 75 23.19 21.98 -18.85
N SER A 76 22.05 22.53 -18.49
CA SER A 76 21.92 23.60 -17.50
C SER A 76 21.63 23.13 -16.08
N ASN A 77 21.23 21.86 -15.90
CA ASN A 77 20.70 21.28 -14.69
C ASN A 77 19.48 22.06 -14.12
N ALA A 78 18.85 22.86 -14.96
CA ALA A 78 17.65 23.61 -14.58
C ALA A 78 16.42 22.71 -14.66
N GLU A 79 15.50 22.84 -13.71
CA GLU A 79 14.18 22.22 -13.78
C GLU A 79 13.40 22.76 -14.97
N VAL A 80 12.64 21.86 -15.60
CA VAL A 80 11.83 22.15 -16.78
C VAL A 80 10.39 21.85 -16.49
N ASN A 81 9.53 22.85 -16.66
CA ASN A 81 8.09 22.63 -16.70
C ASN A 81 7.70 22.22 -18.12
N ALA A 82 7.45 20.94 -18.35
CA ALA A 82 6.94 20.44 -19.62
C ALA A 82 5.48 20.90 -19.83
N ALA A 83 5.15 21.24 -21.08
CA ALA A 83 3.79 21.69 -21.40
C ALA A 83 2.72 20.62 -21.13
N SER A 84 3.11 19.34 -21.23
CA SER A 84 2.29 18.18 -20.82
C SER A 84 3.21 17.04 -20.39
N LEU A 85 2.75 16.24 -19.43
CA LEU A 85 3.45 15.03 -19.00
C LEU A 85 2.43 13.93 -18.74
N GLY A 86 2.53 12.85 -19.55
CA GLY A 86 1.78 11.62 -19.38
C GLY A 86 2.62 10.57 -18.69
N PHE A 87 2.02 9.86 -17.73
CA PHE A 87 2.64 8.81 -16.93
C PHE A 87 1.79 7.53 -17.04
N LEU A 88 2.38 6.45 -17.55
CA LEU A 88 1.68 5.21 -17.82
C LEU A 88 2.53 3.99 -17.43
N PRO A 89 2.31 3.39 -16.26
CA PRO A 89 2.92 2.11 -15.89
C PRO A 89 2.21 0.95 -16.62
N ILE A 90 2.98 0.10 -17.29
CA ILE A 90 2.47 -1.09 -17.99
C ILE A 90 3.20 -2.31 -17.48
N MET A 91 2.46 -3.33 -17.12
CA MET A 91 2.99 -4.66 -16.85
C MET A 91 2.78 -5.54 -18.09
N THR A 92 3.86 -6.16 -18.53
CA THR A 92 3.82 -7.20 -19.56
C THR A 92 3.94 -8.55 -18.85
N GLY A 93 2.87 -9.32 -18.90
CA GLY A 93 2.80 -10.67 -18.35
C GLY A 93 3.20 -11.74 -19.34
N VAL A 94 2.88 -12.98 -18.98
CA VAL A 94 3.06 -14.17 -19.85
C VAL A 94 2.36 -13.94 -21.20
N GLU A 95 2.95 -14.46 -22.27
CA GLU A 95 2.43 -14.34 -23.65
C GLU A 95 2.34 -12.89 -24.17
N GLY A 96 3.03 -11.95 -23.50
CA GLY A 96 3.05 -10.55 -23.94
C GLY A 96 1.76 -9.77 -23.65
N LYS A 97 0.87 -10.30 -22.82
CA LYS A 97 -0.35 -9.60 -22.39
C LYS A 97 0.03 -8.35 -21.59
N GLN A 98 -0.44 -7.19 -22.04
CA GLN A 98 -0.22 -5.92 -21.37
C GLN A 98 -1.43 -5.55 -20.52
N VAL A 99 -1.16 -5.15 -19.28
CA VAL A 99 -2.12 -4.58 -18.34
C VAL A 99 -1.48 -3.38 -17.63
N SER A 100 -2.29 -2.55 -17.03
CA SER A 100 -1.82 -1.45 -16.20
C SER A 100 -2.42 -1.58 -14.79
N CYS A 101 -2.16 -0.59 -13.96
CA CYS A 101 -2.67 -0.45 -12.62
C CYS A 101 -3.36 0.90 -12.45
N PRO A 102 -4.18 1.14 -11.43
CA PRO A 102 -4.72 2.46 -11.17
C PRO A 102 -3.60 3.51 -11.06
N HIS A 103 -3.70 4.54 -11.88
CA HIS A 103 -2.73 5.64 -11.95
C HIS A 103 -3.43 6.90 -12.49
N ARG A 104 -2.74 8.02 -12.40
CA ARG A 104 -3.13 9.26 -13.10
C ARG A 104 -2.26 9.42 -14.34
N TYR A 105 -2.86 9.33 -15.53
CA TYR A 105 -2.10 9.48 -16.77
C TYR A 105 -1.59 10.89 -16.97
N GLN A 106 -2.51 11.87 -17.05
CA GLN A 106 -2.11 13.28 -17.26
C GLN A 106 -1.75 13.91 -15.93
N LEU A 107 -0.51 14.32 -15.79
CA LEU A 107 0.01 14.89 -14.55
C LEU A 107 -0.12 16.41 -14.51
N THR A 108 -0.33 16.94 -13.31
CA THR A 108 -0.38 18.37 -13.03
C THR A 108 0.90 18.81 -12.33
N TYR A 109 1.49 19.91 -12.82
CA TYR A 109 2.70 20.48 -12.22
C TYR A 109 2.36 21.28 -10.96
N ASN A 110 3.01 20.96 -9.87
CA ASN A 110 3.01 21.75 -8.65
C ASN A 110 4.13 22.78 -8.73
N SER A 111 3.79 24.02 -9.03
CA SER A 111 4.77 25.11 -9.23
C SER A 111 5.45 25.56 -7.93
N ALA A 112 4.82 25.34 -6.76
CA ALA A 112 5.39 25.69 -5.47
C ALA A 112 6.53 24.74 -5.09
N GLU A 113 6.34 23.43 -5.31
CA GLU A 113 7.29 22.39 -4.94
C GLU A 113 8.10 21.86 -6.15
N LYS A 114 7.79 22.33 -7.35
CA LYS A 114 8.50 22.06 -8.61
C LYS A 114 8.57 20.57 -8.98
N PHE A 115 7.43 19.87 -8.90
CA PHE A 115 7.28 18.50 -9.38
C PHE A 115 5.91 18.24 -9.99
N TYR A 116 5.77 17.15 -10.72
CA TYR A 116 4.48 16.61 -11.15
C TYR A 116 4.01 15.56 -10.14
N ALA A 117 2.85 15.78 -9.54
CA ALA A 117 2.24 14.83 -8.61
C ALA A 117 1.65 13.64 -9.39
N ALA A 118 2.10 12.45 -9.04
CA ALA A 118 1.65 11.20 -9.63
C ALA A 118 1.31 10.18 -8.53
N PHE A 119 0.59 9.13 -8.92
CA PHE A 119 0.44 7.91 -8.12
C PHE A 119 0.34 6.69 -9.03
N ALA A 120 0.66 5.54 -8.49
CA ALA A 120 0.39 4.24 -9.08
C ALA A 120 0.04 3.21 -8.00
N VAL A 121 -0.95 2.35 -8.27
CA VAL A 121 -1.31 1.22 -7.40
C VAL A 121 -0.82 -0.06 -8.06
N PHE A 122 0.45 -0.40 -7.86
CA PHE A 122 1.03 -1.59 -8.47
C PHE A 122 0.36 -2.86 -7.94
N THR A 123 -0.17 -3.66 -8.86
CA THR A 123 -0.98 -4.84 -8.55
C THR A 123 -0.15 -6.10 -8.34
N GLU A 124 1.02 -6.18 -8.96
CA GLU A 124 1.90 -7.34 -8.95
C GLU A 124 3.35 -6.94 -8.72
N LEU A 125 4.12 -7.87 -8.16
CA LEU A 125 5.57 -7.74 -8.02
C LEU A 125 6.25 -7.94 -9.38
N SER A 126 7.41 -7.31 -9.56
CA SER A 126 8.27 -7.62 -10.69
C SER A 126 8.86 -9.03 -10.56
N SER A 127 8.78 -9.79 -11.64
CA SER A 127 9.32 -11.15 -11.75
C SER A 127 9.75 -11.43 -13.19
N ASN A 128 10.21 -12.65 -13.45
CA ASN A 128 10.49 -13.10 -14.83
C ASN A 128 9.21 -13.13 -15.68
N GLU A 129 8.06 -13.34 -15.06
CA GLU A 129 6.75 -13.44 -15.74
C GLU A 129 6.02 -12.09 -15.80
N ASN A 130 6.28 -11.19 -14.85
CA ASN A 130 5.63 -9.89 -14.73
C ASN A 130 6.66 -8.78 -14.82
N LYS A 131 6.79 -8.16 -15.98
CA LYS A 131 7.75 -7.09 -16.24
C LYS A 131 7.04 -5.75 -16.29
N TRP A 132 7.41 -4.85 -15.41
CA TRP A 132 6.90 -3.50 -15.41
C TRP A 132 7.80 -2.57 -16.24
N ASP A 133 7.17 -1.82 -17.13
CA ASP A 133 7.76 -0.69 -17.86
C ASP A 133 7.01 0.59 -17.49
N LEU A 134 7.75 1.68 -17.37
CA LEU A 134 7.19 3.01 -17.23
C LEU A 134 7.27 3.73 -18.58
N TYR A 135 6.12 4.15 -19.08
CA TYR A 135 6.00 4.96 -20.28
C TYR A 135 5.72 6.39 -19.88
N ILE A 136 6.60 7.30 -20.32
CA ILE A 136 6.43 8.74 -20.10
C ILE A 136 6.35 9.42 -21.46
N ARG A 137 5.30 10.21 -21.66
CA ARG A 137 5.14 11.09 -22.81
C ARG A 137 5.20 12.52 -22.31
N MET A 138 6.12 13.34 -22.82
CA MET A 138 6.19 14.74 -22.42
C MET A 138 6.46 15.65 -23.60
N ASN A 139 5.92 16.86 -23.54
CA ASN A 139 6.18 17.92 -24.50
C ASN A 139 7.01 19.02 -23.83
N VAL A 140 8.21 19.25 -24.35
CA VAL A 140 9.12 20.30 -23.89
C VAL A 140 9.48 21.21 -25.09
N GLY A 141 9.01 22.44 -25.03
CA GLY A 141 9.06 23.34 -26.20
C GLY A 141 8.29 22.75 -27.39
N MET A 142 8.95 22.57 -28.52
CA MET A 142 8.37 21.94 -29.72
C MET A 142 8.70 20.45 -29.85
N GLN A 143 9.32 19.84 -28.87
CA GLN A 143 9.74 18.44 -28.92
C GLN A 143 8.77 17.54 -28.10
N GLU A 144 8.30 16.48 -28.74
CA GLU A 144 7.67 15.35 -28.02
C GLU A 144 8.74 14.33 -27.69
N LEU A 145 8.77 13.91 -26.43
CA LEU A 145 9.67 12.89 -25.92
C LEU A 145 8.84 11.70 -25.43
N LEU A 146 9.17 10.53 -25.96
CA LEU A 146 8.59 9.24 -25.56
C LEU A 146 9.68 8.43 -24.90
N ILE A 147 9.48 8.09 -23.63
CA ILE A 147 10.40 7.31 -22.80
C ILE A 147 9.71 6.01 -22.46
N LYS A 148 10.41 4.89 -22.62
CA LYS A 148 10.02 3.57 -22.12
C LYS A 148 11.22 3.01 -21.37
N GLU A 149 11.04 2.75 -20.08
CA GLU A 149 12.11 2.21 -19.24
C GLU A 149 11.58 1.14 -18.27
N PRO A 150 12.34 0.08 -18.04
CA PRO A 150 11.96 -0.94 -17.08
C PRO A 150 12.04 -0.41 -15.66
N ILE A 151 11.07 -0.81 -14.84
CA ILE A 151 11.05 -0.51 -13.41
C ILE A 151 10.86 -1.81 -12.61
N THR A 152 11.25 -1.77 -11.33
CA THR A 152 11.10 -2.91 -10.43
C THR A 152 10.13 -2.55 -9.30
N VAL A 153 9.08 -3.34 -9.17
CA VAL A 153 8.12 -3.26 -8.08
C VAL A 153 8.44 -4.36 -7.07
N LYS A 154 8.70 -3.97 -5.82
CA LYS A 154 9.11 -4.87 -4.74
C LYS A 154 7.96 -5.12 -3.77
N GLU A 155 8.10 -6.13 -2.94
CA GLU A 155 7.23 -6.34 -1.78
C GLU A 155 7.58 -5.33 -0.68
N GLN A 156 6.58 -4.89 0.09
CA GLN A 156 6.81 -4.12 1.32
C GLN A 156 7.38 -5.05 2.40
N THR A 157 8.24 -4.53 3.25
CA THR A 157 8.74 -5.25 4.43
C THR A 157 7.56 -5.67 5.32
N ASN A 158 6.67 -4.73 5.61
CA ASN A 158 5.39 -4.97 6.27
C ASN A 158 4.28 -4.87 5.23
N LYS A 159 3.28 -5.74 5.28
CA LYS A 159 2.15 -5.70 4.36
C LYS A 159 1.03 -4.77 4.82
N ASN A 160 1.32 -3.79 5.66
CA ASN A 160 0.34 -2.87 6.23
C ASN A 160 -0.32 -1.92 5.20
N LEU A 161 0.32 -1.68 4.07
CA LEU A 161 -0.22 -0.91 2.94
C LEU A 161 -0.52 -1.78 1.71
N ASN A 162 -1.02 -2.99 1.93
CA ASN A 162 -1.33 -3.94 0.88
C ASN A 162 -2.58 -3.54 0.08
N MET A 163 -2.87 -4.28 -0.98
CA MET A 163 -3.98 -4.02 -1.90
C MET A 163 -4.65 -5.32 -2.35
N VAL A 164 -5.86 -5.19 -2.90
CA VAL A 164 -6.60 -6.28 -3.56
C VAL A 164 -7.27 -5.78 -4.83
N SER A 165 -7.34 -6.64 -5.85
CA SER A 165 -8.17 -6.44 -7.04
C SER A 165 -9.20 -7.56 -7.15
N PHE A 166 -10.42 -7.21 -7.60
CA PHE A 166 -11.52 -8.16 -7.69
C PHE A 166 -12.56 -7.75 -8.73
N PHE A 167 -13.41 -8.68 -9.12
CA PHE A 167 -14.61 -8.39 -9.88
C PHE A 167 -15.82 -8.33 -8.94
N GLY A 168 -16.57 -7.23 -9.05
CA GLY A 168 -17.84 -7.07 -8.37
C GLY A 168 -18.95 -7.90 -9.00
N ASN A 169 -20.08 -8.05 -8.30
CA ASN A 169 -21.29 -8.71 -8.80
C ASN A 169 -21.96 -7.97 -9.99
N ASP A 170 -21.45 -6.80 -10.32
CA ASP A 170 -21.79 -6.00 -11.51
C ASP A 170 -20.85 -6.25 -12.70
N ASN A 171 -19.93 -7.21 -12.58
CA ASN A 171 -18.89 -7.55 -13.55
C ASN A 171 -17.89 -6.42 -13.85
N GLU A 172 -17.82 -5.39 -12.99
CA GLU A 172 -16.80 -4.37 -13.07
C GLU A 172 -15.57 -4.78 -12.24
N GLN A 173 -14.38 -4.38 -12.69
CA GLN A 173 -13.13 -4.64 -11.98
C GLN A 173 -12.79 -3.49 -11.06
N TYR A 174 -12.58 -3.81 -9.78
CA TYR A 174 -12.26 -2.87 -8.71
C TYR A 174 -10.90 -3.15 -8.08
N PHE A 175 -10.34 -2.10 -7.49
CA PHE A 175 -9.06 -2.12 -6.78
C PHE A 175 -9.23 -1.37 -5.48
N ILE A 176 -8.82 -1.98 -4.37
CA ILE A 176 -8.73 -1.34 -3.07
C ILE A 176 -7.27 -1.36 -2.66
N ALA A 177 -6.71 -0.21 -2.34
CA ALA A 177 -5.34 -0.08 -1.85
C ALA A 177 -5.33 0.69 -0.54
N LEU A 178 -4.63 0.17 0.46
CA LEU A 178 -4.43 0.84 1.74
C LEU A 178 -3.35 1.93 1.61
N LEU A 179 -3.62 3.12 2.12
CA LEU A 179 -2.71 4.25 2.19
C LEU A 179 -2.24 4.52 3.61
N GLY A 180 -2.96 4.06 4.59
CA GLY A 180 -2.70 4.23 6.02
C GLY A 180 -3.42 3.20 6.88
N PRO A 181 -2.92 2.99 8.10
CA PRO A 181 -1.79 3.67 8.73
C PRO A 181 -0.43 3.23 8.15
N ARG A 182 0.49 4.17 7.94
CA ARG A 182 1.86 3.85 7.47
C ARG A 182 2.70 3.22 8.59
N SER A 183 2.47 3.64 9.82
CA SER A 183 3.07 3.08 11.04
C SER A 183 1.94 2.67 11.98
N PRO A 184 1.41 1.46 11.83
CA PRO A 184 0.33 0.96 12.68
C PRO A 184 0.76 0.89 14.14
N LYS A 185 -0.21 1.06 15.05
CA LYS A 185 -0.01 0.96 16.50
C LYS A 185 -1.02 0.01 17.10
N VAL A 186 -0.67 -0.60 18.23
CA VAL A 186 -1.63 -1.35 19.07
C VAL A 186 -2.53 -0.32 19.77
N ALA A 187 -3.50 0.19 19.04
CA ALA A 187 -4.48 1.21 19.42
C ALA A 187 -5.46 1.43 18.27
N GLU A 188 -6.33 2.43 18.39
CA GLU A 188 -7.11 2.96 17.27
C GLU A 188 -6.19 3.63 16.25
N ASN A 189 -6.34 3.26 14.97
CA ASN A 189 -5.60 3.80 13.84
C ASN A 189 -6.60 4.34 12.81
N ASN A 190 -6.26 5.46 12.19
CA ASN A 190 -6.98 5.95 11.04
C ASN A 190 -6.68 5.04 9.84
N LEU A 191 -7.67 4.28 9.40
CA LEU A 191 -7.56 3.44 8.21
C LEU A 191 -7.91 4.28 7.00
N LEU A 192 -6.98 4.35 6.05
CA LEU A 192 -7.13 5.11 4.82
C LEU A 192 -6.97 4.19 3.62
N ALA A 193 -7.92 4.25 2.68
CA ALA A 193 -7.88 3.46 1.46
C ALA A 193 -8.29 4.28 0.23
N ALA A 194 -7.74 3.91 -0.93
CA ALA A 194 -8.22 4.36 -2.23
C ALA A 194 -8.98 3.23 -2.92
N VAL A 195 -10.04 3.57 -3.61
CA VAL A 195 -10.84 2.62 -4.37
C VAL A 195 -10.97 3.09 -5.81
N TYR A 196 -10.55 2.23 -6.73
CA TYR A 196 -10.57 2.51 -8.16
C TYR A 196 -11.38 1.46 -8.92
N LYS A 197 -11.85 1.86 -10.11
CA LYS A 197 -12.50 0.99 -11.08
C LYS A 197 -11.77 1.07 -12.41
N TYR A 198 -11.55 -0.07 -13.05
CA TYR A 198 -11.08 -0.12 -14.43
C TYR A 198 -12.20 0.26 -15.41
N ASN A 199 -11.91 1.19 -16.29
CA ASN A 199 -12.83 1.60 -17.35
C ASN A 199 -12.46 0.88 -18.64
N LYS A 200 -13.26 -0.12 -19.02
CA LYS A 200 -13.03 -0.89 -20.25
C LYS A 200 -13.03 0.04 -21.46
N PRO A 201 -12.03 -0.05 -22.35
CA PRO A 201 -12.00 0.74 -23.56
C PRO A 201 -13.14 0.35 -24.50
N LEU A 202 -13.67 1.33 -25.24
CA LEU A 202 -14.73 1.11 -26.23
C LEU A 202 -14.26 0.29 -27.42
N ALA A 203 -12.98 0.45 -27.82
CA ALA A 203 -12.37 -0.28 -28.91
C ALA A 203 -10.91 -0.60 -28.57
N PRO A 204 -10.38 -1.76 -28.98
CA PRO A 204 -8.97 -2.05 -28.83
C PRO A 204 -8.10 -1.13 -29.70
N SER A 205 -6.98 -0.68 -29.15
CA SER A 205 -5.97 0.07 -29.89
C SER A 205 -4.63 -0.66 -29.80
N LYS A 206 -3.88 -0.68 -30.90
CA LYS A 206 -2.51 -1.20 -30.94
C LYS A 206 -1.62 -0.16 -31.57
N THR A 207 -0.83 0.51 -30.76
CA THR A 207 0.14 1.50 -31.17
C THR A 207 1.51 1.10 -30.63
N GLU A 208 2.59 1.56 -31.28
CA GLU A 208 3.96 1.32 -30.84
C GLU A 208 4.18 1.86 -29.40
N PHE A 209 3.66 3.05 -29.12
CA PHE A 209 3.57 3.59 -27.76
C PHE A 209 2.16 3.35 -27.23
N PRO A 210 1.99 2.72 -26.06
CA PRO A 210 0.68 2.33 -25.57
C PRO A 210 -0.33 3.47 -25.53
N ASP A 211 -1.52 3.23 -26.02
CA ASP A 211 -2.63 4.17 -25.98
C ASP A 211 -3.20 4.22 -24.54
N PRO A 212 -3.11 5.37 -23.84
CA PRO A 212 -3.57 5.47 -22.47
C PRO A 212 -5.09 5.22 -22.31
N SER A 213 -5.87 5.38 -23.37
CA SER A 213 -7.33 5.07 -23.33
C SER A 213 -7.61 3.60 -23.03
N GLN A 214 -6.66 2.71 -23.32
CA GLN A 214 -6.77 1.26 -23.02
C GLN A 214 -6.56 0.94 -21.54
N PHE A 215 -6.00 1.86 -20.77
CA PHE A 215 -5.55 1.68 -19.39
C PHE A 215 -6.13 2.76 -18.47
N ASN A 216 -7.42 3.02 -18.59
CA ASN A 216 -8.08 4.09 -17.85
C ASN A 216 -8.73 3.57 -16.56
N TYR A 217 -8.58 4.32 -15.49
CA TYR A 217 -9.15 4.03 -14.17
C TYR A 217 -9.84 5.27 -13.63
N SER A 218 -10.91 5.06 -12.89
CA SER A 218 -11.62 6.14 -12.18
C SER A 218 -11.72 5.85 -10.69
N GLU A 219 -11.69 6.90 -9.90
CA GLU A 219 -12.04 6.84 -8.48
C GLU A 219 -13.51 6.39 -8.34
N VAL A 220 -13.74 5.48 -7.40
CA VAL A 220 -15.11 5.06 -7.05
C VAL A 220 -15.66 6.04 -6.04
N LYS A 221 -16.89 6.53 -6.25
CA LYS A 221 -17.49 7.59 -5.42
C LYS A 221 -18.74 7.12 -4.67
N GLY A 222 -18.81 7.50 -3.39
CA GLY A 222 -20.01 7.32 -2.58
C GLY A 222 -20.32 5.87 -2.18
N PHE A 223 -19.33 4.96 -2.30
CA PHE A 223 -19.47 3.58 -1.84
C PHE A 223 -19.08 3.45 -0.38
N THR A 224 -19.27 2.27 0.20
CA THR A 224 -18.90 1.95 1.57
C THR A 224 -18.11 0.63 1.59
N LEU A 225 -17.06 0.59 2.40
CA LEU A 225 -16.36 -0.63 2.77
C LEU A 225 -16.67 -0.93 4.23
N LYS A 226 -17.58 -1.88 4.51
CA LYS A 226 -17.74 -2.39 5.85
C LYS A 226 -16.48 -3.13 6.27
N LEU A 227 -16.08 -2.98 7.52
CA LEU A 227 -14.81 -3.48 8.04
C LEU A 227 -15.01 -4.44 9.21
N ASP A 228 -14.46 -5.65 9.12
CA ASP A 228 -14.35 -6.63 10.20
C ASP A 228 -12.91 -7.16 10.28
N PRO A 229 -12.02 -6.54 11.10
CA PRO A 229 -10.66 -7.01 11.27
C PRO A 229 -10.62 -8.26 12.16
N ARG A 230 -9.87 -9.28 11.70
CA ARG A 230 -9.69 -10.55 12.39
C ARG A 230 -8.25 -11.01 12.34
N MET A 231 -7.86 -11.83 13.33
CA MET A 231 -6.65 -12.65 13.28
C MET A 231 -7.10 -14.12 13.11
N PRO A 232 -7.19 -14.61 11.87
CA PRO A 232 -7.81 -15.91 11.59
C PRO A 232 -6.94 -17.11 11.93
N GLU A 233 -5.65 -16.93 12.24
CA GLU A 233 -4.72 -18.01 12.54
C GLU A 233 -5.25 -18.88 13.70
N PRO A 234 -5.06 -20.22 13.64
CA PRO A 234 -5.57 -21.15 14.64
C PRO A 234 -5.12 -20.85 16.07
N SER A 235 -3.91 -20.31 16.23
CA SER A 235 -3.34 -19.91 17.52
C SER A 235 -4.00 -18.65 18.10
N MET A 236 -4.63 -17.83 17.26
CA MET A 236 -5.23 -16.55 17.64
C MET A 236 -6.74 -16.63 17.85
N GLY A 237 -7.36 -17.79 17.58
CA GLY A 237 -8.75 -18.04 17.88
C GLY A 237 -9.72 -17.13 17.15
N ASN A 238 -9.44 -16.76 15.91
CA ASN A 238 -10.25 -15.82 15.14
C ASN A 238 -10.49 -14.48 15.89
N HIS A 239 -9.48 -14.03 16.62
CA HIS A 239 -9.53 -12.83 17.44
C HIS A 239 -10.02 -11.62 16.62
N SER A 240 -10.94 -10.85 17.18
CA SER A 240 -11.46 -9.63 16.56
C SER A 240 -11.05 -8.39 17.34
N SER A 241 -11.11 -7.25 16.72
CA SER A 241 -10.89 -5.98 17.39
C SER A 241 -12.21 -5.22 17.59
N PRO A 242 -12.40 -4.52 18.71
CA PRO A 242 -13.58 -3.69 18.97
C PRO A 242 -13.44 -2.29 18.38
N ASN A 243 -14.54 -1.54 18.34
CA ASN A 243 -14.58 -0.09 18.06
C ASN A 243 -14.06 0.30 16.66
N ASN A 244 -14.17 -0.60 15.68
CA ASN A 244 -13.85 -0.27 14.29
C ASN A 244 -14.94 0.61 13.66
N LYS A 245 -14.57 1.36 12.63
CA LYS A 245 -15.51 2.13 11.81
C LYS A 245 -15.34 1.77 10.35
N ASP A 246 -16.46 1.55 9.69
CA ASP A 246 -16.50 1.32 8.24
C ASP A 246 -15.84 2.47 7.49
N LEU A 247 -15.26 2.18 6.32
CA LEU A 247 -14.65 3.20 5.49
C LEU A 247 -15.71 3.82 4.59
N VAL A 248 -15.79 5.15 4.64
CA VAL A 248 -16.63 5.97 3.76
C VAL A 248 -15.77 7.01 3.07
N GLN A 249 -16.16 7.42 1.85
CA GLN A 249 -15.40 8.39 1.08
C GLN A 249 -15.47 9.79 1.72
N GLY A 250 -14.30 10.40 1.91
CA GLY A 250 -14.12 11.79 2.33
C GLY A 250 -14.10 12.77 1.14
N GLU A 251 -13.98 14.05 1.46
CA GLU A 251 -13.89 15.13 0.45
C GLU A 251 -12.61 15.08 -0.38
N ASP A 252 -11.55 14.47 0.15
CA ASP A 252 -10.27 14.24 -0.52
C ASP A 252 -10.31 13.09 -1.55
N GLY A 253 -11.45 12.40 -1.66
CA GLY A 253 -11.65 11.27 -2.56
C GLY A 253 -11.21 9.92 -2.01
N PHE A 254 -10.50 9.88 -0.87
CA PHE A 254 -10.12 8.65 -0.19
C PHE A 254 -11.21 8.16 0.76
N TYR A 255 -11.11 6.89 1.12
CA TYR A 255 -12.01 6.21 2.05
C TYR A 255 -11.41 6.21 3.45
N HIS A 256 -12.11 6.77 4.41
CA HIS A 256 -11.69 6.92 5.80
C HIS A 256 -12.49 6.03 6.72
N GLY A 257 -11.79 5.28 7.56
CA GLY A 257 -12.36 4.43 8.59
C GLY A 257 -11.46 4.39 9.83
N VAL A 258 -11.80 3.51 10.76
CA VAL A 258 -11.00 3.28 11.97
C VAL A 258 -10.79 1.78 12.14
N VAL A 259 -9.56 1.37 12.35
CA VAL A 259 -9.20 0.02 12.79
C VAL A 259 -8.52 0.10 14.15
N ASN A 260 -8.99 -0.68 15.11
CA ASN A 260 -8.42 -0.74 16.45
C ASN A 260 -7.62 -2.04 16.60
N TYR A 261 -6.31 -1.99 16.36
CA TYR A 261 -5.46 -3.16 16.58
C TYR A 261 -5.20 -3.37 18.06
N THR A 262 -5.45 -4.57 18.56
CA THR A 262 -5.26 -4.95 19.96
C THR A 262 -3.92 -5.62 20.23
N MET A 263 -3.19 -5.99 19.19
CA MET A 263 -1.83 -6.56 19.23
C MET A 263 -1.16 -6.46 17.87
N THR A 264 0.14 -6.68 17.84
CA THR A 264 0.93 -6.84 16.61
C THR A 264 0.70 -8.24 15.99
N GLY A 265 1.04 -8.41 14.73
CA GLY A 265 0.98 -9.68 14.00
C GLY A 265 0.15 -9.62 12.71
N ASN A 266 -0.28 -10.79 12.25
CA ASN A 266 -1.05 -10.92 11.02
C ASN A 266 -2.53 -10.61 11.25
N TRP A 267 -3.01 -9.57 10.61
CA TRP A 267 -4.42 -9.21 10.60
C TRP A 267 -5.01 -9.39 9.21
N THR A 268 -6.24 -9.87 9.16
CA THR A 268 -7.07 -9.89 7.96
C THR A 268 -8.14 -8.80 8.10
N LEU A 269 -8.06 -7.79 7.26
CA LEU A 269 -9.11 -6.79 7.13
C LEU A 269 -10.16 -7.34 6.18
N ASN A 270 -11.24 -7.90 6.74
CA ASN A 270 -12.37 -8.39 5.95
C ASN A 270 -13.27 -7.22 5.57
N PHE A 271 -13.67 -7.17 4.30
CA PHE A 271 -14.51 -6.11 3.78
C PHE A 271 -15.81 -6.64 3.19
N ILE A 272 -16.86 -5.80 3.25
CA ILE A 272 -18.04 -5.92 2.39
C ILE A 272 -18.14 -4.61 1.62
N PHE A 273 -17.97 -4.68 0.30
CA PHE A 273 -18.01 -3.56 -0.61
C PHE A 273 -19.42 -3.31 -1.10
N MET A 274 -19.94 -2.13 -0.81
CA MET A 274 -21.33 -1.76 -1.11
C MET A 274 -21.36 -0.47 -1.93
N ASN A 275 -22.23 -0.45 -2.94
CA ASN A 275 -22.46 0.77 -3.70
C ASN A 275 -23.31 1.79 -2.91
N GLN A 276 -23.51 2.98 -3.48
CA GLN A 276 -24.27 4.08 -2.87
C GLN A 276 -25.73 3.73 -2.55
N ASN A 277 -26.28 2.67 -3.13
CA ASN A 277 -27.65 2.19 -2.87
C ASN A 277 -27.67 1.06 -1.83
N GLY A 278 -26.54 0.74 -1.18
CA GLY A 278 -26.45 -0.34 -0.21
C GLY A 278 -26.38 -1.75 -0.81
N LYS A 279 -26.30 -1.88 -2.15
CA LYS A 279 -26.16 -3.19 -2.80
C LYS A 279 -24.72 -3.71 -2.59
N ILE A 280 -24.61 -4.94 -2.09
CA ILE A 280 -23.33 -5.62 -1.93
C ILE A 280 -22.80 -6.01 -3.32
N LEU A 281 -21.61 -5.54 -3.64
CA LEU A 281 -20.89 -5.88 -4.88
C LEU A 281 -19.84 -6.96 -4.65
N LYS A 282 -19.24 -7.05 -3.45
CA LYS A 282 -18.29 -8.10 -3.08
C LYS A 282 -18.15 -8.20 -1.56
N GLY A 283 -17.76 -9.38 -1.09
CA GLY A 283 -17.52 -9.64 0.32
C GLY A 283 -18.70 -10.32 1.02
N THR A 284 -18.39 -11.01 2.09
CA THR A 284 -19.33 -11.78 2.91
C THR A 284 -19.10 -11.47 4.39
N GLU A 285 -20.14 -11.64 5.20
CA GLU A 285 -19.96 -11.60 6.65
C GLU A 285 -19.06 -12.75 7.12
N VAL A 286 -18.19 -12.45 8.07
CA VAL A 286 -17.28 -13.44 8.65
C VAL A 286 -17.95 -14.07 9.86
N PRO A 287 -17.99 -15.42 9.94
CA PRO A 287 -18.50 -16.11 11.13
C PRO A 287 -17.68 -15.73 12.37
N LYS A 288 -18.39 -15.52 13.48
CA LYS A 288 -17.76 -15.23 14.78
C LYS A 288 -17.30 -16.48 15.50
N ASP A 289 -17.75 -17.64 15.06
CA ASP A 289 -17.46 -18.93 15.67
C ASP A 289 -15.97 -19.25 15.52
N PHE A 290 -15.43 -19.84 16.57
CA PHE A 290 -14.05 -20.30 16.63
C PHE A 290 -14.02 -21.79 16.93
N THR A 291 -13.25 -22.53 16.15
CA THR A 291 -12.94 -23.94 16.39
C THR A 291 -11.44 -24.05 16.70
N PRO A 292 -11.04 -24.55 17.89
CA PRO A 292 -9.63 -24.71 18.24
C PRO A 292 -8.85 -25.48 17.19
N GLY A 293 -7.68 -24.95 16.78
CA GLY A 293 -6.81 -25.57 15.79
C GLY A 293 -7.25 -25.40 14.33
N VAL A 294 -8.34 -24.68 14.06
CA VAL A 294 -8.84 -24.40 12.71
C VAL A 294 -8.70 -22.92 12.40
N GLU A 295 -8.17 -22.60 11.22
CA GLU A 295 -8.09 -21.22 10.74
C GLU A 295 -9.49 -20.62 10.57
N GLY A 296 -9.66 -19.38 11.03
CA GLY A 296 -10.90 -18.62 10.88
C GLY A 296 -11.22 -18.34 9.41
N LYS A 297 -12.48 -18.32 9.05
CA LYS A 297 -12.92 -17.98 7.70
C LYS A 297 -12.68 -16.49 7.43
N LYS A 298 -12.25 -16.18 6.20
CA LYS A 298 -12.14 -14.82 5.69
C LYS A 298 -13.36 -14.47 4.82
N SER A 299 -13.64 -13.19 4.68
CA SER A 299 -14.59 -12.69 3.69
C SER A 299 -14.11 -13.04 2.27
N GLU A 300 -15.02 -13.05 1.28
CA GLU A 300 -14.62 -13.11 -0.13
C GLU A 300 -13.81 -11.89 -0.60
N LEU A 301 -13.82 -10.83 0.18
CA LEU A 301 -13.05 -9.61 -0.02
C LEU A 301 -12.27 -9.28 1.24
N PHE A 302 -10.96 -9.40 1.17
CA PHE A 302 -10.09 -9.14 2.32
C PHE A 302 -8.72 -8.62 1.88
N ILE A 303 -8.02 -8.01 2.82
CA ILE A 303 -6.61 -7.64 2.70
C ILE A 303 -5.89 -8.14 3.93
N ASP A 304 -4.87 -8.98 3.75
CA ASP A 304 -3.98 -9.38 4.83
C ASP A 304 -2.90 -8.32 5.02
N ILE A 305 -2.63 -7.99 6.27
CA ILE A 305 -1.59 -7.04 6.69
C ILE A 305 -0.75 -7.66 7.80
N LEU A 306 0.46 -7.14 7.96
CA LEU A 306 1.41 -7.52 9.01
C LEU A 306 2.10 -6.28 9.56
N PHE A 307 2.22 -6.16 10.87
CA PHE A 307 3.03 -5.14 11.54
C PHE A 307 3.49 -5.56 12.94
#